data_360c0b59ddfd0c3d2bb0ff98f093fc38
#
_entry.id   360c0b59ddfd0c3d2bb0ff98f093fc38
#
_cell.length_a   1.000
_cell.length_b   1.000
_cell.length_c   1.000
_cell.angle_alpha   90.00
_cell.angle_beta   90.00
_cell.angle_gamma   90.00
#
_symmetry.space_group_name_H-M   'P 1'
#
loop_
_entity.id
_entity.type
_entity.pdbx_description
1 polymer ?
#
loop_
_entity_poly.entity_id
_entity_poly.type
_entity_poly.pdbx_seq_one_letter_code
_entity_poly.pdbx_strand_id
1 'polypeptide(L)'
;MKITNKLSRFWKILGPGLITGASDDDPSGIATYSQAGASFGLATLWTGLIAFPLMASIQQMCAKIGLVTSLGLTGALKKNYPRPILYIMLLFSFPAIIMNIGADIAGMGAVGNLLFPSIEATFFSVVFTVILLILIIYLPYQKIAASLKYLCIVLLVYLIVPFLYKQDWLLVLKSTFIPTIKFNKEFISILVGILGTTISPYLFFWQATMEVEEMNHKKKHLMVDKKIINEMKQDVDFGMSFSGLVMYFIILTTGTVLYNGGVHQIDTVEQAAMALKPLAGDLAYLLFAIGVIGTGLLAIPVLSGSLSYIISETFGWEQGLDKKFHEAKAFYMVIAISLVLGLSLNYIGISPIKALIYTAILYGLTAPVLIAIILHICNNKKVMGDLTNSRTSNILGFSALVIMTAAAVVLIYLQLAGD
;
A
#
# COMPACT_ATOMS: atom_id res chain seq x y z
N MET A 1 -23.26 -25.77 -14.48
CA MET A 1 -22.21 -26.61 -13.83
C MET A 1 -20.76 -26.25 -14.19
N LYS A 2 -20.41 -25.81 -15.43
CA LYS A 2 -19.02 -25.41 -15.78
C LYS A 2 -18.59 -24.04 -15.21
N ILE A 3 -19.50 -23.09 -14.98
CA ILE A 3 -19.21 -21.74 -14.48
C ILE A 3 -18.93 -21.79 -12.97
N THR A 4 -19.69 -22.57 -12.22
CA THR A 4 -19.49 -22.76 -10.78
C THR A 4 -18.12 -23.38 -10.45
N ASN A 5 -17.61 -24.28 -11.29
CA ASN A 5 -16.29 -24.88 -11.12
C ASN A 5 -15.13 -23.87 -11.42
N LYS A 6 -15.31 -22.95 -12.39
CA LYS A 6 -14.31 -21.91 -12.66
C LYS A 6 -14.25 -20.88 -11.55
N LEU A 7 -15.40 -20.44 -11.06
CA LEU A 7 -15.49 -19.46 -9.96
C LEU A 7 -14.92 -20.05 -8.65
N SER A 8 -15.29 -21.28 -8.30
CA SER A 8 -14.75 -21.99 -7.13
C SER A 8 -13.23 -22.20 -7.23
N ARG A 9 -12.70 -22.45 -8.42
CA ARG A 9 -11.26 -22.56 -8.64
C ARG A 9 -10.57 -21.22 -8.50
N PHE A 10 -11.16 -20.14 -9.02
CA PHE A 10 -10.64 -18.77 -8.89
C PHE A 10 -10.51 -18.36 -7.43
N TRP A 11 -11.57 -18.55 -6.60
CA TRP A 11 -11.52 -18.26 -5.17
C TRP A 11 -10.47 -19.06 -4.39
N LYS A 12 -10.06 -20.24 -4.89
CA LYS A 12 -8.99 -21.06 -4.30
C LYS A 12 -7.57 -20.59 -4.69
N ILE A 13 -7.45 -19.81 -5.74
CA ILE A 13 -6.16 -19.25 -6.20
C ILE A 13 -5.82 -17.98 -5.43
N LEU A 14 -6.83 -17.22 -4.97
CA LEU A 14 -6.63 -15.98 -4.24
C LEU A 14 -5.92 -16.24 -2.90
N GLY A 15 -4.79 -15.57 -2.74
CA GLY A 15 -3.85 -15.75 -1.62
C GLY A 15 -3.17 -14.44 -1.22
N PRO A 16 -1.83 -14.42 -1.13
CA PRO A 16 -1.07 -13.25 -0.68
C PRO A 16 -1.31 -11.99 -1.51
N GLY A 17 -1.47 -12.12 -2.83
CA GLY A 17 -1.68 -11.00 -3.74
C GLY A 17 -2.97 -10.23 -3.46
N LEU A 18 -4.07 -10.94 -3.15
CA LEU A 18 -5.32 -10.29 -2.75
C LEU A 18 -5.16 -9.50 -1.45
N ILE A 19 -4.48 -10.07 -0.46
CA ILE A 19 -4.26 -9.41 0.84
C ILE A 19 -3.36 -8.19 0.65
N THR A 20 -2.31 -8.32 -0.17
CA THR A 20 -1.42 -7.23 -0.55
C THR A 20 -2.21 -6.08 -1.18
N GLY A 21 -3.07 -6.35 -2.17
CA GLY A 21 -3.89 -5.33 -2.80
C GLY A 21 -4.91 -4.68 -1.84
N ALA A 22 -5.52 -5.46 -0.94
CA ALA A 22 -6.43 -4.91 0.06
C ALA A 22 -5.72 -4.04 1.12
N SER A 23 -4.42 -4.27 1.36
CA SER A 23 -3.60 -3.50 2.30
C SER A 23 -2.92 -2.29 1.66
N ASP A 24 -2.94 -2.20 0.33
CA ASP A 24 -2.37 -1.09 -0.44
C ASP A 24 -3.18 0.20 -0.29
N ASP A 25 -4.51 0.06 -0.12
CA ASP A 25 -5.41 1.18 0.14
C ASP A 25 -5.46 1.52 1.63
N ASP A 26 -4.31 1.78 2.24
CA ASP A 26 -4.17 2.20 3.62
C ASP A 26 -4.70 3.64 3.86
N PRO A 27 -4.79 4.13 5.11
CA PRO A 27 -5.18 5.51 5.38
C PRO A 27 -4.35 6.56 4.63
N SER A 28 -3.04 6.27 4.37
CA SER A 28 -2.14 7.16 3.61
C SER A 28 -2.55 7.24 2.13
N GLY A 29 -2.92 6.10 1.53
CA GLY A 29 -3.48 6.04 0.18
C GLY A 29 -4.79 6.83 0.08
N ILE A 30 -5.76 6.55 0.96
CA ILE A 30 -7.05 7.25 0.97
C ILE A 30 -6.87 8.76 1.08
N ALA A 31 -6.01 9.24 1.99
CA ALA A 31 -5.76 10.67 2.16
C ALA A 31 -5.11 11.30 0.91
N THR A 32 -4.11 10.61 0.33
CA THR A 32 -3.37 11.10 -0.85
C THR A 32 -4.26 11.16 -2.09
N TYR A 33 -5.06 10.13 -2.34
CA TYR A 33 -6.00 10.09 -3.46
C TYR A 33 -7.11 11.13 -3.29
N SER A 34 -7.59 11.30 -2.06
CA SER A 34 -8.60 12.34 -1.74
C SER A 34 -8.04 13.74 -1.97
N GLN A 35 -6.81 14.01 -1.52
CA GLN A 35 -6.15 15.30 -1.74
C GLN A 35 -5.88 15.54 -3.22
N ALA A 36 -5.48 14.52 -3.98
CA ALA A 36 -5.26 14.62 -5.42
C ALA A 36 -6.53 15.09 -6.16
N GLY A 37 -7.66 14.45 -5.88
CA GLY A 37 -8.95 14.85 -6.45
C GLY A 37 -9.39 16.24 -5.97
N ALA A 38 -9.28 16.53 -4.68
CA ALA A 38 -9.67 17.82 -4.12
C ALA A 38 -8.83 18.98 -4.69
N SER A 39 -7.51 18.82 -4.85
CA SER A 39 -6.64 19.92 -5.34
C SER A 39 -6.68 20.11 -6.84
N PHE A 40 -6.82 19.02 -7.60
CA PHE A 40 -6.59 19.06 -9.04
C PHE A 40 -7.77 18.57 -9.88
N GLY A 41 -8.89 18.28 -9.23
CA GLY A 41 -10.07 17.74 -9.90
C GLY A 41 -9.77 16.42 -10.58
N LEU A 42 -10.02 16.33 -11.88
CA LEU A 42 -9.78 15.12 -12.66
C LEU A 42 -8.37 15.06 -13.29
N ALA A 43 -7.49 16.05 -13.04
CA ALA A 43 -6.20 16.14 -13.70
C ALA A 43 -5.24 14.98 -13.38
N THR A 44 -5.43 14.30 -12.25
CA THR A 44 -4.61 13.13 -11.85
C THR A 44 -5.25 11.78 -12.14
N LEU A 45 -6.45 11.74 -12.76
CA LEU A 45 -7.22 10.51 -12.94
C LEU A 45 -6.51 9.46 -13.82
N TRP A 46 -5.70 9.91 -14.78
CA TRP A 46 -4.88 9.07 -15.65
C TRP A 46 -3.87 8.21 -14.89
N THR A 47 -3.49 8.62 -13.67
CA THR A 47 -2.55 7.85 -12.84
C THR A 47 -3.09 6.47 -12.50
N GLY A 48 -4.40 6.30 -12.30
CA GLY A 48 -5.02 5.01 -12.04
C GLY A 48 -4.83 4.01 -13.17
N LEU A 49 -4.88 4.49 -14.42
CA LEU A 49 -4.67 3.61 -15.57
C LEU A 49 -3.20 3.18 -15.72
N ILE A 50 -2.26 4.09 -15.45
CA ILE A 50 -0.83 3.83 -15.62
C ILE A 50 -0.24 3.11 -14.41
N ALA A 51 -0.64 3.46 -13.19
CA ALA A 51 -0.10 2.86 -11.98
C ALA A 51 -0.39 1.36 -11.86
N PHE A 52 -1.60 0.91 -12.25
CA PHE A 52 -1.99 -0.50 -12.14
C PHE A 52 -0.99 -1.48 -12.81
N PRO A 53 -0.66 -1.39 -14.12
CA PRO A 53 0.26 -2.34 -14.72
C PRO A 53 1.68 -2.24 -14.16
N LEU A 54 2.10 -1.07 -13.69
CA LEU A 54 3.42 -0.86 -13.09
C LEU A 54 3.50 -1.55 -11.73
N MET A 55 2.54 -1.28 -10.81
CA MET A 55 2.53 -1.89 -9.49
C MET A 55 2.33 -3.41 -9.56
N ALA A 56 1.42 -3.90 -10.40
CA ALA A 56 1.20 -5.33 -10.59
C ALA A 56 2.48 -6.03 -11.06
N SER A 57 3.23 -5.44 -11.99
CA SER A 57 4.49 -5.98 -12.47
C SER A 57 5.56 -6.07 -11.38
N ILE A 58 5.71 -5.03 -10.54
CA ILE A 58 6.68 -5.04 -9.44
C ILE A 58 6.27 -6.06 -8.37
N GLN A 59 4.99 -6.11 -8.00
CA GLN A 59 4.49 -7.08 -7.02
C GLN A 59 4.65 -8.53 -7.53
N GLN A 60 4.39 -8.81 -8.82
CA GLN A 60 4.69 -10.11 -9.44
C GLN A 60 6.18 -10.46 -9.38
N MET A 61 7.08 -9.48 -9.53
CA MET A 61 8.52 -9.71 -9.38
C MET A 61 8.87 -10.08 -7.94
N CYS A 62 8.31 -9.38 -6.94
CA CYS A 62 8.51 -9.68 -5.52
C CYS A 62 7.98 -11.07 -5.16
N ALA A 63 6.75 -11.39 -5.57
CA ALA A 63 6.17 -12.73 -5.40
C ALA A 63 7.05 -13.82 -6.02
N LYS A 64 7.53 -13.59 -7.24
CA LYS A 64 8.40 -14.54 -7.94
C LYS A 64 9.76 -14.72 -7.23
N ILE A 65 10.34 -13.65 -6.65
CA ILE A 65 11.55 -13.78 -5.82
C ILE A 65 11.27 -14.72 -4.64
N GLY A 66 10.18 -14.52 -3.91
CA GLY A 66 9.78 -15.38 -2.79
C GLY A 66 9.66 -16.84 -3.20
N LEU A 67 8.87 -17.12 -4.25
CA LEU A 67 8.66 -18.47 -4.76
C LEU A 67 9.95 -19.17 -5.20
N VAL A 68 10.80 -18.47 -5.96
CA VAL A 68 12.00 -19.08 -6.56
C VAL A 68 13.11 -19.26 -5.55
N THR A 69 13.29 -18.30 -4.65
CA THR A 69 14.40 -18.34 -3.68
C THR A 69 14.04 -19.05 -2.38
N SER A 70 12.74 -19.26 -2.10
CA SER A 70 12.18 -19.68 -0.81
C SER A 70 12.64 -18.77 0.35
N LEU A 71 12.91 -17.50 0.05
CA LEU A 71 13.33 -16.45 0.98
C LEU A 71 12.52 -15.19 0.70
N GLY A 72 12.29 -14.37 1.74
CA GLY A 72 11.81 -13.01 1.53
C GLY A 72 12.80 -12.16 0.73
N LEU A 73 12.41 -10.96 0.37
CA LEU A 73 13.24 -10.06 -0.44
C LEU A 73 14.57 -9.75 0.24
N THR A 74 14.55 -9.50 1.54
CA THR A 74 15.75 -9.22 2.36
C THR A 74 16.67 -10.44 2.45
N GLY A 75 16.10 -11.63 2.66
CA GLY A 75 16.83 -12.88 2.72
C GLY A 75 17.51 -13.22 1.39
N ALA A 76 16.82 -12.99 0.27
CA ALA A 76 17.37 -13.16 -1.07
C ALA A 76 18.55 -12.20 -1.32
N LEU A 77 18.45 -10.94 -0.85
CA LEU A 77 19.54 -9.97 -0.91
C LEU A 77 20.72 -10.40 -0.04
N LYS A 78 20.48 -10.72 1.22
CA LYS A 78 21.52 -11.13 2.18
C LYS A 78 22.35 -12.30 1.67
N LYS A 79 21.70 -13.26 0.99
CA LYS A 79 22.36 -14.47 0.47
C LYS A 79 23.19 -14.21 -0.78
N ASN A 80 22.75 -13.31 -1.65
CA ASN A 80 23.29 -13.21 -3.02
C ASN A 80 24.01 -11.89 -3.32
N TYR A 81 23.96 -10.90 -2.40
CA TYR A 81 24.50 -9.57 -2.62
C TYR A 81 25.41 -9.10 -1.48
N PRO A 82 26.33 -8.15 -1.74
CA PRO A 82 27.18 -7.60 -0.70
C PRO A 82 26.38 -6.78 0.32
N ARG A 83 26.80 -6.79 1.58
CA ARG A 83 26.15 -6.15 2.72
C ARG A 83 25.77 -4.67 2.52
N PRO A 84 26.56 -3.82 1.82
CA PRO A 84 26.16 -2.43 1.60
C PRO A 84 24.80 -2.26 0.92
N ILE A 85 24.45 -3.13 -0.04
CA ILE A 85 23.15 -3.08 -0.72
C ILE A 85 21.99 -3.36 0.27
N LEU A 86 22.20 -4.32 1.17
CA LEU A 86 21.23 -4.62 2.23
C LEU A 86 21.05 -3.41 3.17
N TYR A 87 22.14 -2.74 3.58
CA TYR A 87 22.07 -1.58 4.45
C TYR A 87 21.43 -0.36 3.76
N ILE A 88 21.70 -0.14 2.47
CA ILE A 88 21.01 0.89 1.67
C ILE A 88 19.51 0.63 1.66
N MET A 89 19.10 -0.61 1.38
CA MET A 89 17.69 -0.99 1.40
C MET A 89 17.06 -0.72 2.77
N LEU A 90 17.72 -1.11 3.88
CA LEU A 90 17.24 -0.82 5.23
C LEU A 90 17.11 0.67 5.51
N LEU A 91 18.10 1.46 5.11
CA LEU A 91 18.12 2.92 5.30
C LEU A 91 16.91 3.61 4.66
N PHE A 92 16.51 3.16 3.47
CA PHE A 92 15.36 3.73 2.79
C PHE A 92 14.01 3.17 3.28
N SER A 93 13.97 1.89 3.67
CA SER A 93 12.71 1.23 4.04
C SER A 93 12.32 1.49 5.49
N PHE A 94 13.25 1.40 6.44
CA PHE A 94 12.97 1.47 7.87
C PHE A 94 12.27 2.78 8.29
N PRO A 95 12.84 3.97 8.01
CA PRO A 95 12.20 5.22 8.43
C PRO A 95 10.85 5.42 7.74
N ALA A 96 10.75 5.08 6.46
CA ALA A 96 9.53 5.25 5.68
C ALA A 96 8.38 4.40 6.24
N ILE A 97 8.64 3.14 6.60
CA ILE A 97 7.63 2.25 7.19
C ILE A 97 7.21 2.74 8.58
N ILE A 98 8.16 3.15 9.44
CA ILE A 98 7.83 3.70 10.78
C ILE A 98 6.96 4.96 10.67
N MET A 99 7.31 5.87 9.75
CA MET A 99 6.52 7.07 9.54
C MET A 99 5.11 6.74 9.04
N ASN A 100 4.95 5.76 8.16
CA ASN A 100 3.62 5.35 7.68
C ASN A 100 2.80 4.71 8.79
N ILE A 101 3.37 3.81 9.61
CA ILE A 101 2.70 3.28 10.80
C ILE A 101 2.18 4.41 11.68
N GLY A 102 3.03 5.42 11.95
CA GLY A 102 2.66 6.57 12.77
C GLY A 102 1.56 7.42 12.15
N ALA A 103 1.62 7.66 10.85
CA ALA A 103 0.61 8.42 10.12
C ALA A 103 -0.74 7.69 10.08
N ASP A 104 -0.73 6.37 9.83
CA ASP A 104 -1.95 5.55 9.81
C ASP A 104 -2.61 5.49 11.20
N ILE A 105 -1.83 5.32 12.27
CA ILE A 105 -2.32 5.39 13.66
C ILE A 105 -2.93 6.77 13.94
N ALA A 106 -2.28 7.86 13.50
CA ALA A 106 -2.80 9.22 13.64
C ALA A 106 -4.11 9.43 12.88
N GLY A 107 -4.16 8.93 11.64
CA GLY A 107 -5.35 8.96 10.79
C GLY A 107 -6.53 8.23 11.42
N MET A 108 -6.32 7.01 11.93
CA MET A 108 -7.34 6.26 12.68
C MET A 108 -7.78 7.00 13.94
N GLY A 109 -6.84 7.60 14.68
CA GLY A 109 -7.14 8.41 15.87
C GLY A 109 -7.99 9.62 15.56
N ALA A 110 -7.66 10.34 14.47
CA ALA A 110 -8.42 11.51 14.02
C ALA A 110 -9.86 11.13 13.60
N VAL A 111 -10.02 10.00 12.96
CA VAL A 111 -11.35 9.46 12.58
C VAL A 111 -12.13 9.01 13.82
N GLY A 112 -11.46 8.45 14.83
CA GLY A 112 -12.09 8.17 16.13
C GLY A 112 -12.63 9.44 16.80
N ASN A 113 -11.86 10.52 16.78
CA ASN A 113 -12.31 11.84 17.26
C ASN A 113 -13.45 12.42 16.43
N LEU A 114 -13.46 12.22 15.10
CA LEU A 114 -14.56 12.61 14.23
C LEU A 114 -15.89 11.99 14.66
N LEU A 115 -15.89 10.71 15.07
CA LEU A 115 -17.09 10.01 15.55
C LEU A 115 -17.47 10.40 16.99
N PHE A 116 -16.48 10.69 17.82
CA PHE A 116 -16.63 11.04 19.24
C PHE A 116 -15.85 12.31 19.57
N PRO A 117 -16.36 13.51 19.20
CA PRO A 117 -15.63 14.78 19.32
C PRO A 117 -15.23 15.17 20.76
N SER A 118 -15.86 14.59 21.77
CA SER A 118 -15.52 14.81 23.18
C SER A 118 -14.24 14.10 23.65
N ILE A 119 -13.68 13.20 22.83
CA ILE A 119 -12.50 12.38 23.15
C ILE A 119 -11.38 12.75 22.20
N GLU A 120 -10.20 13.05 22.72
CA GLU A 120 -9.04 13.45 21.90
C GLU A 120 -8.59 12.34 20.92
N ALA A 121 -8.14 12.76 19.74
CA ALA A 121 -7.61 11.85 18.71
C ALA A 121 -6.47 10.96 19.25
N THR A 122 -5.60 11.52 20.07
CA THR A 122 -4.47 10.81 20.70
C THR A 122 -4.92 9.62 21.54
N PHE A 123 -6.04 9.74 22.27
CA PHE A 123 -6.61 8.63 23.04
C PHE A 123 -6.98 7.47 22.12
N PHE A 124 -7.67 7.75 21.00
CA PHE A 124 -8.01 6.72 20.03
C PHE A 124 -6.77 6.10 19.39
N SER A 125 -5.75 6.90 19.09
CA SER A 125 -4.47 6.40 18.57
C SER A 125 -3.83 5.38 19.52
N VAL A 126 -3.82 5.67 20.82
CA VAL A 126 -3.35 4.72 21.84
C VAL A 126 -4.20 3.47 21.88
N VAL A 127 -5.54 3.61 21.91
CA VAL A 127 -6.48 2.48 21.96
C VAL A 127 -6.30 1.58 20.73
N PHE A 128 -6.23 2.13 19.52
CA PHE A 128 -6.00 1.33 18.30
C PHE A 128 -4.64 0.65 18.31
N THR A 129 -3.59 1.32 18.80
CA THR A 129 -2.26 0.71 18.94
C THR A 129 -2.28 -0.49 19.89
N VAL A 130 -2.95 -0.37 21.02
CA VAL A 130 -3.11 -1.48 21.99
C VAL A 130 -3.92 -2.63 21.39
N ILE A 131 -5.03 -2.32 20.71
CA ILE A 131 -5.84 -3.33 20.01
C ILE A 131 -4.99 -4.06 18.97
N LEU A 132 -4.23 -3.33 18.13
CA LEU A 132 -3.36 -3.91 17.12
C LEU A 132 -2.28 -4.82 17.74
N LEU A 133 -1.63 -4.38 18.82
CA LEU A 133 -0.67 -5.22 19.55
C LEU A 133 -1.29 -6.53 20.04
N ILE A 134 -2.48 -6.44 20.65
CA ILE A 134 -3.19 -7.63 21.14
C ILE A 134 -3.57 -8.55 19.96
N LEU A 135 -4.12 -7.99 18.88
CA LEU A 135 -4.51 -8.77 17.71
C LEU A 135 -3.32 -9.49 17.08
N ILE A 136 -2.19 -8.80 16.86
CA ILE A 136 -1.02 -9.37 16.19
C ILE A 136 -0.32 -10.42 17.07
N ILE A 137 -0.29 -10.24 18.39
CA ILE A 137 0.38 -11.17 19.30
C ILE A 137 -0.44 -12.45 19.53
N TYR A 138 -1.77 -12.33 19.61
CA TYR A 138 -2.64 -13.46 20.00
C TYR A 138 -3.39 -14.14 18.87
N LEU A 139 -3.55 -13.46 17.71
CA LEU A 139 -4.28 -14.02 16.58
C LEU A 139 -3.34 -14.29 15.40
N PRO A 140 -3.41 -15.45 14.75
CA PRO A 140 -2.72 -15.71 13.50
C PRO A 140 -3.14 -14.68 12.44
N TYR A 141 -2.18 -14.11 11.72
CA TYR A 141 -2.42 -13.08 10.71
C TYR A 141 -3.50 -13.46 9.69
N GLN A 142 -3.55 -14.72 9.28
CA GLN A 142 -4.56 -15.22 8.33
C GLN A 142 -5.99 -15.01 8.83
N LYS A 143 -6.23 -15.13 10.14
CA LYS A 143 -7.56 -14.85 10.73
C LYS A 143 -7.86 -13.36 10.74
N ILE A 144 -6.83 -12.54 11.06
CA ILE A 144 -6.95 -11.08 11.03
C ILE A 144 -7.30 -10.63 9.61
N ALA A 145 -6.51 -11.01 8.62
CA ALA A 145 -6.71 -10.66 7.22
C ALA A 145 -8.05 -11.18 6.67
N ALA A 146 -8.44 -12.42 7.00
CA ALA A 146 -9.71 -12.99 6.58
C ALA A 146 -10.93 -12.22 7.09
N SER A 147 -10.84 -11.60 8.26
CA SER A 147 -11.92 -10.79 8.84
C SER A 147 -11.89 -9.35 8.34
N LEU A 148 -10.71 -8.72 8.35
CA LEU A 148 -10.57 -7.30 8.06
C LEU A 148 -10.71 -6.94 6.58
N LYS A 149 -10.39 -7.86 5.66
CA LYS A 149 -10.61 -7.65 4.22
C LYS A 149 -12.06 -7.28 3.86
N TYR A 150 -13.04 -7.70 4.68
CA TYR A 150 -14.43 -7.30 4.47
C TYR A 150 -14.69 -5.83 4.81
N LEU A 151 -13.89 -5.22 5.70
CA LEU A 151 -13.99 -3.79 5.99
C LEU A 151 -13.51 -2.95 4.81
N CYS A 152 -12.54 -3.44 4.03
CA CYS A 152 -12.08 -2.78 2.81
C CYS A 152 -13.16 -2.71 1.72
N ILE A 153 -14.19 -3.59 1.77
CA ILE A 153 -15.35 -3.52 0.86
C ILE A 153 -16.09 -2.18 1.00
N VAL A 154 -16.03 -1.55 2.19
CA VAL A 154 -16.64 -0.23 2.40
C VAL A 154 -16.05 0.82 1.46
N LEU A 155 -14.78 0.68 1.05
CA LEU A 155 -14.15 1.59 0.08
C LEU A 155 -14.84 1.54 -1.30
N LEU A 156 -15.53 0.44 -1.62
CA LEU A 156 -16.32 0.35 -2.85
C LEU A 156 -17.48 1.36 -2.88
N VAL A 157 -17.81 1.98 -1.75
CA VAL A 157 -18.76 3.09 -1.68
C VAL A 157 -18.30 4.25 -2.59
N TYR A 158 -17.00 4.49 -2.70
CA TYR A 158 -16.46 5.50 -3.61
C TYR A 158 -16.81 5.22 -5.09
N LEU A 159 -17.02 3.95 -5.46
CA LEU A 159 -17.45 3.60 -6.83
C LEU A 159 -18.86 4.10 -7.16
N ILE A 160 -19.70 4.24 -6.15
CA ILE A 160 -21.13 4.59 -6.35
C ILE A 160 -21.31 6.10 -6.45
N VAL A 161 -20.57 6.88 -5.65
CA VAL A 161 -20.76 8.33 -5.53
C VAL A 161 -20.70 9.08 -6.87
N PRO A 162 -19.75 8.83 -7.79
CA PRO A 162 -19.69 9.55 -9.06
C PRO A 162 -20.92 9.38 -9.93
N PHE A 163 -21.68 8.28 -9.79
CA PHE A 163 -22.91 8.03 -10.55
C PHE A 163 -24.12 8.76 -9.96
N LEU A 164 -24.03 9.23 -8.72
CA LEU A 164 -25.07 10.02 -8.05
C LEU A 164 -24.93 11.53 -8.30
N TYR A 165 -23.76 11.92 -8.82
CA TYR A 165 -23.46 13.33 -9.09
C TYR A 165 -23.53 13.62 -10.59
N LYS A 166 -23.91 14.86 -10.97
CA LYS A 166 -23.89 15.25 -12.39
C LYS A 166 -22.45 15.29 -12.89
N GLN A 167 -22.08 14.33 -13.73
CA GLN A 167 -20.76 14.18 -14.31
C GLN A 167 -20.77 14.52 -15.79
N ASP A 168 -19.70 15.17 -16.24
CA ASP A 168 -19.32 15.15 -17.65
C ASP A 168 -18.44 13.91 -17.92
N TRP A 169 -19.11 12.81 -18.30
CA TRP A 169 -18.43 11.54 -18.57
C TRP A 169 -17.43 11.63 -19.72
N LEU A 170 -17.60 12.56 -20.67
CA LEU A 170 -16.63 12.80 -21.73
C LEU A 170 -15.34 13.39 -21.16
N LEU A 171 -15.46 14.35 -20.23
CA LEU A 171 -14.32 14.91 -19.51
C LEU A 171 -13.63 13.87 -18.65
N VAL A 172 -14.38 13.00 -17.95
CA VAL A 172 -13.81 11.88 -17.17
C VAL A 172 -12.99 10.97 -18.08
N LEU A 173 -13.55 10.52 -19.21
CA LEU A 173 -12.82 9.68 -20.17
C LEU A 173 -11.58 10.39 -20.71
N LYS A 174 -11.69 11.65 -21.10
CA LYS A 174 -10.56 12.45 -21.56
C LYS A 174 -9.46 12.51 -20.51
N SER A 175 -9.80 12.81 -19.26
CA SER A 175 -8.85 12.92 -18.13
C SER A 175 -8.23 11.57 -17.74
N THR A 176 -8.93 10.46 -18.05
CA THR A 176 -8.40 9.10 -17.82
C THR A 176 -7.34 8.71 -18.85
N PHE A 177 -7.53 9.07 -20.12
CA PHE A 177 -6.64 8.61 -21.20
C PHE A 177 -5.60 9.66 -21.64
N ILE A 178 -5.81 10.94 -21.33
CA ILE A 178 -4.90 12.02 -21.70
C ILE A 178 -4.26 12.56 -20.42
N PRO A 179 -2.96 12.27 -20.16
CA PRO A 179 -2.25 12.78 -19.02
C PRO A 179 -2.19 14.30 -19.01
N THR A 180 -2.57 14.90 -17.87
CA THR A 180 -2.35 16.31 -17.59
C THR A 180 -1.24 16.41 -16.55
N ILE A 181 -0.14 17.09 -16.86
CA ILE A 181 0.99 17.29 -15.95
C ILE A 181 1.19 18.78 -15.77
N LYS A 182 1.17 19.23 -14.51
CA LYS A 182 1.51 20.61 -14.14
C LYS A 182 2.88 20.59 -13.46
N PHE A 183 3.83 21.37 -13.99
CA PHE A 183 5.19 21.45 -13.43
C PHE A 183 5.25 22.50 -12.31
N ASN A 184 4.47 22.28 -11.24
CA ASN A 184 4.57 23.02 -9.99
C ASN A 184 4.77 22.06 -8.82
N LYS A 185 5.28 22.58 -7.71
CA LYS A 185 5.62 21.80 -6.52
C LYS A 185 4.45 21.01 -5.96
N GLU A 186 3.27 21.62 -5.90
CA GLU A 186 2.07 20.98 -5.34
C GLU A 186 1.63 19.76 -6.17
N PHE A 187 1.51 19.93 -7.49
CA PHE A 187 1.09 18.84 -8.38
C PHE A 187 2.10 17.69 -8.38
N ILE A 188 3.39 18.01 -8.49
CA ILE A 188 4.45 17.00 -8.51
C ILE A 188 4.54 16.29 -7.16
N SER A 189 4.37 16.99 -6.02
CA SER A 189 4.33 16.36 -4.70
C SER A 189 3.20 15.34 -4.59
N ILE A 190 1.99 15.71 -5.03
CA ILE A 190 0.85 14.80 -5.03
C ILE A 190 1.05 13.65 -6.02
N LEU A 191 1.61 13.91 -7.20
CA LEU A 191 1.91 12.85 -8.16
C LEU A 191 2.93 11.84 -7.61
N VAL A 192 3.99 12.31 -6.95
CA VAL A 192 4.97 11.46 -6.26
C VAL A 192 4.30 10.68 -5.12
N GLY A 193 3.40 11.34 -4.38
CA GLY A 193 2.60 10.70 -3.33
C GLY A 193 1.70 9.59 -3.88
N ILE A 194 0.95 9.85 -4.95
CA ILE A 194 0.10 8.84 -5.62
C ILE A 194 0.95 7.62 -6.01
N LEU A 195 2.06 7.85 -6.73
CA LEU A 195 2.94 6.78 -7.17
C LEU A 195 3.57 6.03 -5.99
N GLY A 196 3.93 6.75 -4.92
CA GLY A 196 4.57 6.19 -3.74
C GLY A 196 3.65 5.31 -2.91
N THR A 197 2.39 5.75 -2.69
CA THR A 197 1.41 4.95 -1.95
C THR A 197 0.84 3.81 -2.77
N THR A 198 0.82 3.92 -4.12
CA THR A 198 0.34 2.85 -5.01
C THR A 198 1.43 1.81 -5.29
N ILE A 199 2.69 2.22 -5.43
CA ILE A 199 3.84 1.33 -5.63
C ILE A 199 4.63 1.29 -4.32
N SER A 200 3.97 0.80 -3.28
CA SER A 200 4.41 0.92 -1.89
C SER A 200 5.58 -0.01 -1.56
N PRO A 201 6.72 0.53 -1.11
CA PRO A 201 7.92 -0.24 -0.78
C PRO A 201 7.72 -1.36 0.24
N TYR A 202 6.89 -1.15 1.27
CA TYR A 202 6.65 -2.16 2.29
C TYR A 202 5.99 -3.42 1.74
N LEU A 203 5.13 -3.27 0.74
CA LEU A 203 4.46 -4.38 0.07
C LEU A 203 5.41 -5.24 -0.76
N PHE A 204 6.57 -4.73 -1.18
CA PHE A 204 7.58 -5.52 -1.87
C PHE A 204 8.13 -6.62 -0.97
N PHE A 205 8.43 -6.28 0.28
CA PHE A 205 8.89 -7.23 1.29
C PHE A 205 7.78 -8.17 1.69
N TRP A 206 6.60 -7.62 1.96
CA TRP A 206 5.43 -8.39 2.33
C TRP A 206 5.10 -9.46 1.30
N GLN A 207 4.93 -9.08 0.04
CA GLN A 207 4.54 -10.01 -1.03
C GLN A 207 5.55 -11.15 -1.18
N ALA A 208 6.86 -10.84 -1.20
CA ALA A 208 7.89 -11.85 -1.32
C ALA A 208 7.86 -12.86 -0.15
N THR A 209 7.71 -12.36 1.08
CA THR A 209 7.70 -13.21 2.28
C THR A 209 6.42 -14.02 2.40
N MET A 210 5.26 -13.44 2.08
CA MET A 210 3.98 -14.16 2.17
C MET A 210 3.87 -15.31 1.18
N GLU A 211 4.48 -15.21 0.01
CA GLU A 211 4.57 -16.35 -0.91
C GLU A 211 5.36 -17.52 -0.29
N VAL A 212 6.42 -17.22 0.44
CA VAL A 212 7.21 -18.23 1.15
C VAL A 212 6.40 -18.87 2.28
N GLU A 213 5.72 -18.06 3.09
CA GLU A 213 4.89 -18.56 4.18
C GLU A 213 3.74 -19.42 3.67
N GLU A 214 3.06 -19.01 2.59
CA GLU A 214 1.99 -19.80 2.01
C GLU A 214 2.47 -21.14 1.46
N MET A 215 3.67 -21.18 0.83
CA MET A 215 4.27 -22.44 0.39
C MET A 215 4.56 -23.39 1.56
N ASN A 216 5.11 -22.84 2.66
CA ASN A 216 5.42 -23.61 3.86
C ASN A 216 4.14 -24.19 4.50
N HIS A 217 3.06 -23.41 4.57
CA HIS A 217 1.76 -23.89 5.07
C HIS A 217 1.17 -25.03 4.26
N LYS A 218 1.25 -24.92 2.93
CA LYS A 218 0.73 -25.96 2.06
C LYS A 218 1.57 -27.24 2.08
N LYS A 219 2.66 -27.29 2.88
CA LYS A 219 3.64 -28.42 2.96
C LYS A 219 4.09 -28.91 1.59
N LYS A 220 4.15 -28.00 0.62
CA LYS A 220 4.50 -28.29 -0.75
C LYS A 220 5.93 -27.82 -0.97
N HIS A 221 6.90 -28.71 -0.83
CA HIS A 221 8.18 -28.57 -1.52
C HIS A 221 7.94 -28.74 -3.03
N LEU A 222 7.26 -27.76 -3.64
CA LEU A 222 6.94 -27.78 -5.06
C LEU A 222 8.15 -27.24 -5.81
N MET A 223 8.57 -27.98 -6.82
CA MET A 223 9.33 -27.36 -7.90
C MET A 223 8.43 -26.29 -8.52
N VAL A 224 8.91 -25.03 -8.43
CA VAL A 224 8.16 -23.89 -8.97
C VAL A 224 8.07 -24.04 -10.48
N ASP A 225 6.90 -24.36 -11.00
CA ASP A 225 6.62 -24.53 -12.40
C ASP A 225 5.86 -23.31 -12.99
N LYS A 226 5.68 -23.33 -14.32
CA LYS A 226 4.96 -22.27 -15.03
C LYS A 226 3.51 -22.11 -14.55
N LYS A 227 2.90 -23.18 -14.02
CA LYS A 227 1.52 -23.14 -13.56
C LYS A 227 1.42 -22.37 -12.25
N ILE A 228 2.34 -22.61 -11.29
CA ILE A 228 2.41 -21.87 -10.01
C ILE A 228 2.67 -20.39 -10.29
N ILE A 229 3.61 -20.07 -11.18
CA ILE A 229 3.87 -18.67 -11.57
C ILE A 229 2.63 -18.01 -12.19
N ASN A 230 1.84 -18.72 -12.99
CA ASN A 230 0.62 -18.15 -13.56
C ASN A 230 -0.50 -17.98 -12.52
N GLU A 231 -0.63 -18.89 -11.56
CA GLU A 231 -1.60 -18.79 -10.47
C GLU A 231 -1.24 -17.60 -9.56
N MET A 232 0.03 -17.45 -9.20
CA MET A 232 0.56 -16.28 -8.47
C MET A 232 0.28 -14.97 -9.20
N LYS A 233 0.56 -14.92 -10.53
CA LYS A 233 0.28 -13.70 -11.31
C LYS A 233 -1.20 -13.32 -11.28
N GLN A 234 -2.12 -14.29 -11.42
CA GLN A 234 -3.56 -14.03 -11.37
C GLN A 234 -4.00 -13.49 -10.00
N ASP A 235 -3.43 -14.00 -8.91
CA ASP A 235 -3.69 -13.51 -7.56
C ASP A 235 -3.20 -12.07 -7.38
N VAL A 236 -1.96 -11.78 -7.76
CA VAL A 236 -1.40 -10.43 -7.69
C VAL A 236 -2.16 -9.46 -8.60
N ASP A 237 -2.45 -9.84 -9.85
CA ASP A 237 -3.19 -8.98 -10.76
C ASP A 237 -4.58 -8.65 -10.24
N PHE A 238 -5.26 -9.61 -9.62
CA PHE A 238 -6.58 -9.37 -9.02
C PHE A 238 -6.50 -8.41 -7.83
N GLY A 239 -5.55 -8.63 -6.90
CA GLY A 239 -5.34 -7.75 -5.76
C GLY A 239 -5.00 -6.32 -6.18
N MET A 240 -4.06 -6.17 -7.11
CA MET A 240 -3.64 -4.85 -7.63
C MET A 240 -4.73 -4.16 -8.46
N SER A 241 -5.56 -4.94 -9.18
CA SER A 241 -6.73 -4.38 -9.89
C SER A 241 -7.76 -3.81 -8.91
N PHE A 242 -7.97 -4.48 -7.78
CA PHE A 242 -8.87 -3.99 -6.74
C PHE A 242 -8.37 -2.65 -6.17
N SER A 243 -7.10 -2.58 -5.75
CA SER A 243 -6.50 -1.34 -5.25
C SER A 243 -6.53 -0.22 -6.31
N GLY A 244 -6.09 -0.49 -7.54
CA GLY A 244 -6.13 0.50 -8.63
C GLY A 244 -7.55 1.03 -8.91
N LEU A 245 -8.57 0.19 -8.78
CA LEU A 245 -9.98 0.59 -8.93
C LEU A 245 -10.40 1.52 -7.79
N VAL A 246 -10.09 1.18 -6.54
CA VAL A 246 -10.39 2.01 -5.36
C VAL A 246 -9.70 3.37 -5.50
N MET A 247 -8.41 3.39 -5.78
CA MET A 247 -7.66 4.63 -6.04
C MET A 247 -8.32 5.51 -7.09
N TYR A 248 -8.64 4.96 -8.27
CA TYR A 248 -9.27 5.67 -9.37
C TYR A 248 -10.59 6.33 -8.93
N PHE A 249 -11.44 5.59 -8.23
CA PHE A 249 -12.74 6.08 -7.81
C PHE A 249 -12.67 7.04 -6.61
N ILE A 250 -11.66 6.94 -5.74
CA ILE A 250 -11.42 7.96 -4.71
C ILE A 250 -11.06 9.29 -5.39
N ILE A 251 -10.11 9.28 -6.34
CA ILE A 251 -9.73 10.50 -7.09
C ILE A 251 -10.94 11.08 -7.84
N LEU A 252 -11.71 10.23 -8.54
CA LEU A 252 -12.88 10.66 -9.29
C LEU A 252 -13.96 11.27 -8.37
N THR A 253 -14.25 10.62 -7.25
CA THR A 253 -15.25 11.08 -6.27
C THR A 253 -14.86 12.42 -5.66
N THR A 254 -13.63 12.51 -5.15
CA THR A 254 -13.14 13.73 -4.50
C THR A 254 -12.94 14.87 -5.49
N GLY A 255 -12.45 14.55 -6.69
CA GLY A 255 -12.35 15.51 -7.80
C GLY A 255 -13.70 16.05 -8.27
N THR A 256 -14.76 15.26 -8.13
CA THR A 256 -16.12 15.71 -8.50
C THR A 256 -16.82 16.43 -7.36
N VAL A 257 -16.76 15.87 -6.15
CA VAL A 257 -17.55 16.39 -5.01
C VAL A 257 -16.81 17.52 -4.32
N LEU A 258 -15.55 17.32 -3.94
CA LEU A 258 -14.80 18.32 -3.17
C LEU A 258 -14.30 19.47 -4.04
N TYR A 259 -13.66 19.16 -5.17
CA TYR A 259 -13.14 20.18 -6.07
C TYR A 259 -14.22 21.11 -6.61
N ASN A 260 -15.34 20.56 -7.10
CA ASN A 260 -16.46 21.36 -7.56
C ASN A 260 -17.21 22.07 -6.42
N GLY A 261 -17.12 21.54 -5.18
CA GLY A 261 -17.62 22.15 -3.96
C GLY A 261 -16.73 23.27 -3.39
N GLY A 262 -15.60 23.59 -4.04
CA GLY A 262 -14.66 24.63 -3.60
C GLY A 262 -13.69 24.19 -2.52
N VAL A 263 -13.63 22.91 -2.16
CA VAL A 263 -12.67 22.35 -1.22
C VAL A 263 -11.45 21.86 -2.00
N HIS A 264 -10.40 22.69 -2.07
CA HIS A 264 -9.19 22.36 -2.84
C HIS A 264 -8.04 21.84 -1.98
N GLN A 265 -8.14 21.98 -0.66
CA GLN A 265 -7.19 21.44 0.30
C GLN A 265 -7.94 20.71 1.41
N ILE A 266 -7.48 19.51 1.73
CA ILE A 266 -8.01 18.71 2.82
C ILE A 266 -7.05 18.85 4.00
N ASP A 267 -7.48 19.57 5.03
CA ASP A 267 -6.70 19.74 6.28
C ASP A 267 -7.19 18.81 7.39
N THR A 268 -8.43 18.31 7.31
CA THR A 268 -9.06 17.46 8.31
C THR A 268 -9.72 16.22 7.72
N VAL A 269 -9.83 15.18 8.54
CA VAL A 269 -10.53 13.94 8.15
C VAL A 269 -12.02 14.18 7.88
N GLU A 270 -12.61 15.20 8.51
CA GLU A 270 -14.00 15.62 8.27
C GLU A 270 -14.19 16.11 6.83
N GLN A 271 -13.29 16.96 6.34
CA GLN A 271 -13.33 17.42 4.96
C GLN A 271 -13.19 16.27 3.97
N ALA A 272 -12.30 15.29 4.24
CA ALA A 272 -12.18 14.10 3.39
C ALA A 272 -13.48 13.28 3.36
N ALA A 273 -14.14 13.11 4.51
CA ALA A 273 -15.40 12.38 4.63
C ALA A 273 -16.56 13.05 3.89
N MET A 274 -16.52 14.37 3.68
CA MET A 274 -17.54 15.12 2.92
C MET A 274 -17.67 14.63 1.47
N ALA A 275 -16.65 13.99 0.91
CA ALA A 275 -16.71 13.38 -0.42
C ALA A 275 -17.81 12.31 -0.54
N LEU A 276 -18.21 11.69 0.56
CA LEU A 276 -19.25 10.66 0.60
C LEU A 276 -20.67 11.21 0.88
N LYS A 277 -20.82 12.51 1.17
CA LYS A 277 -22.11 13.14 1.47
C LYS A 277 -23.19 12.93 0.38
N PRO A 278 -22.86 12.97 -0.93
CA PRO A 278 -23.88 12.78 -1.96
C PRO A 278 -24.56 11.41 -1.91
N LEU A 279 -23.87 10.37 -1.40
CA LEU A 279 -24.44 9.04 -1.23
C LEU A 279 -25.09 8.84 0.13
N ALA A 280 -24.40 9.27 1.18
CA ALA A 280 -24.66 8.81 2.55
C ALA A 280 -25.22 9.89 3.46
N GLY A 281 -25.34 11.16 3.00
CA GLY A 281 -25.79 12.27 3.84
C GLY A 281 -25.01 12.33 5.14
N ASP A 282 -25.69 12.30 6.27
CA ASP A 282 -25.07 12.34 7.60
C ASP A 282 -24.27 11.07 7.97
N LEU A 283 -24.55 9.94 7.29
CA LEU A 283 -23.79 8.70 7.47
C LEU A 283 -22.41 8.72 6.78
N ALA A 284 -22.09 9.76 6.01
CA ALA A 284 -20.81 9.89 5.31
C ALA A 284 -19.61 9.77 6.26
N TYR A 285 -19.71 10.40 7.43
CA TYR A 285 -18.66 10.34 8.45
C TYR A 285 -18.47 8.94 9.01
N LEU A 286 -19.57 8.20 9.25
CA LEU A 286 -19.50 6.82 9.71
C LEU A 286 -18.88 5.88 8.66
N LEU A 287 -19.30 6.00 7.40
CA LEU A 287 -18.77 5.18 6.31
C LEU A 287 -17.28 5.46 6.07
N PHE A 288 -16.89 6.73 6.08
CA PHE A 288 -15.48 7.11 5.99
C PHE A 288 -14.66 6.54 7.15
N ALA A 289 -15.20 6.64 8.37
CA ALA A 289 -14.56 6.12 9.56
C ALA A 289 -14.35 4.60 9.51
N ILE A 290 -15.39 3.84 9.11
CA ILE A 290 -15.29 2.39 8.96
C ILE A 290 -14.24 2.04 7.90
N GLY A 291 -14.17 2.80 6.80
CA GLY A 291 -13.17 2.62 5.74
C GLY A 291 -11.75 2.82 6.28
N VAL A 292 -11.45 3.99 6.84
CA VAL A 292 -10.11 4.34 7.33
C VAL A 292 -9.66 3.43 8.49
N ILE A 293 -10.55 3.15 9.46
CA ILE A 293 -10.23 2.25 10.57
C ILE A 293 -10.02 0.83 10.05
N GLY A 294 -10.87 0.36 9.14
CA GLY A 294 -10.78 -0.98 8.57
C GLY A 294 -9.50 -1.21 7.78
N THR A 295 -9.14 -0.26 6.93
CA THR A 295 -7.89 -0.33 6.15
C THR A 295 -6.66 -0.18 7.04
N GLY A 296 -6.69 0.70 8.05
CA GLY A 296 -5.60 0.84 9.01
C GLY A 296 -5.39 -0.41 9.86
N LEU A 297 -6.46 -1.06 10.34
CA LEU A 297 -6.38 -2.33 11.07
C LEU A 297 -5.81 -3.47 10.20
N LEU A 298 -5.97 -3.42 8.87
CA LEU A 298 -5.38 -4.38 7.95
C LEU A 298 -3.95 -4.01 7.57
N ALA A 299 -3.69 -2.75 7.24
CA ALA A 299 -2.41 -2.28 6.71
C ALA A 299 -1.32 -2.20 7.78
N ILE A 300 -1.62 -1.77 9.01
CA ILE A 300 -0.61 -1.64 10.06
C ILE A 300 0.04 -2.98 10.45
N PRO A 301 -0.67 -4.12 10.56
CA PRO A 301 -0.05 -5.44 10.69
C PRO A 301 0.87 -5.80 9.51
N VAL A 302 0.50 -5.42 8.28
CA VAL A 302 1.33 -5.64 7.09
C VAL A 302 2.59 -4.77 7.13
N LEU A 303 2.48 -3.49 7.49
CA LEU A 303 3.60 -2.56 7.67
C LEU A 303 4.58 -3.03 8.74
N SER A 304 4.06 -3.27 9.95
CA SER A 304 4.88 -3.69 11.10
C SER A 304 5.44 -5.10 10.90
N GLY A 305 4.68 -6.01 10.27
CA GLY A 305 5.13 -7.32 9.87
C GLY A 305 6.24 -7.25 8.82
N SER A 306 6.09 -6.44 7.77
CA SER A 306 7.12 -6.21 6.74
C SER A 306 8.42 -5.74 7.37
N LEU A 307 8.36 -4.75 8.27
CA LEU A 307 9.53 -4.25 8.98
C LEU A 307 10.18 -5.34 9.84
N SER A 308 9.36 -6.14 10.52
CA SER A 308 9.84 -7.24 11.35
C SER A 308 10.51 -8.33 10.52
N TYR A 309 9.97 -8.68 9.35
CA TYR A 309 10.62 -9.59 8.40
C TYR A 309 11.95 -9.04 7.89
N ILE A 310 11.99 -7.76 7.50
CA ILE A 310 13.22 -7.11 7.05
C ILE A 310 14.34 -7.24 8.11
N ILE A 311 14.03 -6.93 9.37
CA ILE A 311 14.98 -6.96 10.46
C ILE A 311 15.36 -8.41 10.80
N SER A 312 14.39 -9.30 10.93
CA SER A 312 14.63 -10.69 11.30
C SER A 312 15.45 -11.43 10.25
N GLU A 313 15.18 -11.23 8.95
CA GLU A 313 15.99 -11.80 7.87
C GLU A 313 17.43 -11.23 7.88
N THR A 314 17.56 -9.91 8.16
CA THR A 314 18.89 -9.28 8.24
C THR A 314 19.75 -9.90 9.33
N PHE A 315 19.18 -10.12 10.51
CA PHE A 315 19.93 -10.67 11.66
C PHE A 315 19.87 -12.19 11.75
N GLY A 316 19.03 -12.86 10.98
CA GLY A 316 18.86 -14.32 10.99
C GLY A 316 18.07 -14.79 12.21
N TRP A 317 17.08 -14.01 12.65
CA TRP A 317 16.19 -14.37 13.74
C TRP A 317 15.02 -15.23 13.25
N GLU A 318 14.46 -16.02 14.18
CA GLU A 318 13.21 -16.74 13.93
C GLU A 318 12.09 -15.75 13.65
N GLN A 319 11.30 -16.02 12.59
CA GLN A 319 10.29 -15.12 12.08
C GLN A 319 9.03 -15.89 11.64
N GLY A 320 7.91 -15.18 11.53
CA GLY A 320 6.64 -15.70 11.02
C GLY A 320 5.45 -15.25 11.85
N LEU A 321 4.44 -14.68 11.19
CA LEU A 321 3.20 -14.24 11.82
C LEU A 321 2.28 -15.39 12.25
N ASP A 322 2.59 -16.62 11.83
CA ASP A 322 1.91 -17.82 12.25
C ASP A 322 2.60 -18.52 13.44
N LYS A 323 3.81 -18.07 13.80
CA LYS A 323 4.51 -18.55 14.99
C LYS A 323 3.94 -17.91 16.24
N LYS A 324 3.99 -18.61 17.35
CA LYS A 324 3.61 -18.06 18.64
C LYS A 324 4.68 -17.08 19.13
N PHE A 325 4.28 -16.13 19.96
CA PHE A 325 5.18 -15.12 20.54
C PHE A 325 6.47 -15.71 21.14
N HIS A 326 6.38 -16.82 21.87
CA HIS A 326 7.55 -17.45 22.49
C HIS A 326 8.50 -18.15 21.51
N GLU A 327 8.05 -18.47 20.30
CA GLU A 327 8.84 -19.09 19.24
C GLU A 327 9.62 -18.04 18.43
N ALA A 328 9.08 -16.82 18.29
CA ALA A 328 9.68 -15.72 17.50
C ALA A 328 9.70 -14.40 18.29
N LYS A 329 10.25 -14.40 19.52
CA LYS A 329 10.22 -13.24 20.43
C LYS A 329 10.78 -11.97 19.81
N ALA A 330 11.96 -12.06 19.16
CA ALA A 330 12.60 -10.89 18.56
C ALA A 330 11.74 -10.29 17.42
N PHE A 331 11.10 -11.13 16.61
CA PHE A 331 10.19 -10.73 15.56
C PHE A 331 9.01 -9.93 16.12
N TYR A 332 8.32 -10.43 17.13
CA TYR A 332 7.19 -9.73 17.75
C TYR A 332 7.61 -8.48 18.54
N MET A 333 8.82 -8.46 19.10
CA MET A 333 9.38 -7.25 19.73
C MET A 333 9.61 -6.14 18.70
N VAL A 334 10.09 -6.45 17.49
CA VAL A 334 10.23 -5.45 16.42
C VAL A 334 8.86 -4.88 16.04
N ILE A 335 7.83 -5.71 15.93
CA ILE A 335 6.46 -5.24 15.69
C ILE A 335 6.03 -4.29 16.80
N ALA A 336 6.16 -4.68 18.07
CA ALA A 336 5.77 -3.84 19.20
C ALA A 336 6.52 -2.52 19.22
N ILE A 337 7.84 -2.54 19.03
CA ILE A 337 8.68 -1.34 18.98
C ILE A 337 8.25 -0.44 17.80
N SER A 338 7.97 -1.01 16.62
CA SER A 338 7.55 -0.23 15.46
C SER A 338 6.24 0.50 15.70
N LEU A 339 5.26 -0.14 16.34
CA LEU A 339 3.98 0.47 16.71
C LEU A 339 4.16 1.58 17.76
N VAL A 340 5.00 1.36 18.78
CA VAL A 340 5.30 2.36 19.80
C VAL A 340 6.04 3.56 19.20
N LEU A 341 7.04 3.32 18.35
CA LEU A 341 7.74 4.39 17.62
C LEU A 341 6.77 5.15 16.70
N GLY A 342 5.93 4.44 15.94
CA GLY A 342 4.90 5.08 15.12
C GLY A 342 3.95 5.94 15.95
N LEU A 343 3.42 5.42 17.04
CA LEU A 343 2.56 6.18 17.95
C LEU A 343 3.27 7.43 18.50
N SER A 344 4.57 7.34 18.81
CA SER A 344 5.34 8.47 19.35
C SER A 344 5.44 9.63 18.36
N LEU A 345 5.37 9.38 17.05
CA LEU A 345 5.39 10.43 16.03
C LEU A 345 4.13 11.33 16.09
N ASN A 346 3.03 10.85 16.67
CA ASN A 346 1.80 11.65 16.81
C ASN A 346 1.97 12.83 17.77
N TYR A 347 3.01 12.81 18.61
CA TYR A 347 3.32 13.91 19.55
C TYR A 347 4.22 15.00 18.94
N ILE A 348 4.64 14.85 17.66
CA ILE A 348 5.47 15.87 16.98
C ILE A 348 4.66 17.10 16.54
N GLY A 349 3.31 17.03 16.56
CA GLY A 349 2.44 18.16 16.24
C GLY A 349 2.13 18.32 14.73
N ILE A 350 2.40 17.30 13.91
CA ILE A 350 1.99 17.28 12.49
C ILE A 350 0.53 16.84 12.41
N SER A 351 -0.29 17.54 11.60
CA SER A 351 -1.68 17.12 11.40
C SER A 351 -1.75 15.73 10.76
N PRO A 352 -2.71 14.86 11.14
CA PRO A 352 -2.82 13.50 10.63
C PRO A 352 -2.85 13.43 9.09
N ILE A 353 -3.65 14.28 8.44
CA ILE A 353 -3.74 14.31 6.97
C ILE A 353 -2.39 14.65 6.33
N LYS A 354 -1.67 15.64 6.86
CA LYS A 354 -0.33 15.98 6.33
C LYS A 354 0.67 14.85 6.56
N ALA A 355 0.62 14.20 7.72
CA ALA A 355 1.48 13.05 8.01
C ALA A 355 1.24 11.92 6.99
N LEU A 356 -0.02 11.57 6.72
CA LEU A 356 -0.41 10.57 5.73
C LEU A 356 0.12 10.90 4.31
N ILE A 357 -0.04 12.14 3.86
CA ILE A 357 0.46 12.58 2.54
C ILE A 357 1.99 12.58 2.50
N TYR A 358 2.67 13.03 3.57
CA TYR A 358 4.13 13.05 3.62
C TYR A 358 4.74 11.65 3.57
N THR A 359 4.10 10.66 4.20
CA THR A 359 4.56 9.26 4.11
C THR A 359 4.41 8.71 2.70
N ALA A 360 3.32 9.02 2.00
CA ALA A 360 3.12 8.65 0.60
C ALA A 360 4.21 9.27 -0.31
N ILE A 361 4.54 10.55 -0.10
CA ILE A 361 5.63 11.22 -0.83
C ILE A 361 6.98 10.55 -0.51
N LEU A 362 7.25 10.24 0.75
CA LEU A 362 8.48 9.57 1.15
C LEU A 362 8.62 8.20 0.48
N TYR A 363 7.54 7.43 0.37
CA TYR A 363 7.55 6.19 -0.39
C TYR A 363 7.85 6.43 -1.87
N GLY A 364 7.27 7.46 -2.47
CA GLY A 364 7.57 7.82 -3.86
C GLY A 364 9.04 8.18 -4.09
N LEU A 365 9.72 8.77 -3.10
CA LEU A 365 11.14 9.10 -3.15
C LEU A 365 12.05 7.88 -2.91
N THR A 366 11.62 6.91 -2.11
CA THR A 366 12.43 5.74 -1.73
C THR A 366 12.23 4.52 -2.65
N ALA A 367 11.05 4.38 -3.23
CA ALA A 367 10.70 3.25 -4.10
C ALA A 367 11.63 3.03 -5.30
N PRO A 368 12.15 4.07 -6.00
CA PRO A 368 13.05 3.86 -7.14
C PRO A 368 14.27 3.01 -6.79
N VAL A 369 14.86 3.22 -5.62
CA VAL A 369 16.04 2.45 -5.17
C VAL A 369 15.69 0.97 -5.02
N LEU A 370 14.54 0.67 -4.43
CA LEU A 370 14.08 -0.70 -4.22
C LEU A 370 13.68 -1.38 -5.51
N ILE A 371 13.00 -0.66 -6.42
CA ILE A 371 12.62 -1.16 -7.74
C ILE A 371 13.87 -1.53 -8.55
N ALA A 372 14.92 -0.72 -8.52
CA ALA A 372 16.18 -1.02 -9.18
C ALA A 372 16.80 -2.33 -8.65
N ILE A 373 16.78 -2.53 -7.34
CA ILE A 373 17.26 -3.75 -6.70
C ILE A 373 16.42 -4.96 -7.13
N ILE A 374 15.08 -4.86 -7.09
CA ILE A 374 14.15 -5.92 -7.49
C ILE A 374 14.37 -6.32 -8.94
N LEU A 375 14.48 -5.34 -9.85
CA LEU A 375 14.77 -5.58 -11.27
C LEU A 375 16.08 -6.30 -11.46
N HIS A 376 17.11 -5.90 -10.72
CA HIS A 376 18.43 -6.56 -10.79
C HIS A 376 18.36 -8.01 -10.32
N ILE A 377 17.68 -8.29 -9.19
CA ILE A 377 17.50 -9.67 -8.68
C ILE A 377 16.76 -10.52 -9.73
N CYS A 378 15.63 -10.02 -10.23
CA CYS A 378 14.76 -10.76 -11.17
C CYS A 378 15.41 -11.04 -12.53
N ASN A 379 16.46 -10.30 -12.90
CA ASN A 379 17.24 -10.54 -14.12
C ASN A 379 18.53 -11.33 -13.87
N ASN A 380 18.86 -11.61 -12.61
CA ASN A 380 20.07 -12.35 -12.27
C ASN A 380 19.84 -13.86 -12.37
N LYS A 381 20.39 -14.48 -13.41
CA LYS A 381 20.29 -15.94 -13.65
C LYS A 381 20.87 -16.79 -12.49
N LYS A 382 21.84 -16.28 -11.74
CA LYS A 382 22.39 -17.01 -10.59
C LYS A 382 21.39 -17.14 -9.44
N VAL A 383 20.44 -16.19 -9.33
CA VAL A 383 19.40 -16.17 -8.29
C VAL A 383 18.12 -16.81 -8.80
N MET A 384 17.68 -16.48 -10.03
CA MET A 384 16.38 -16.83 -10.56
C MET A 384 16.40 -18.05 -11.50
N GLY A 385 17.59 -18.59 -11.83
CA GLY A 385 17.69 -19.71 -12.77
C GLY A 385 17.05 -19.40 -14.13
N ASP A 386 16.20 -20.30 -14.59
CA ASP A 386 15.43 -20.14 -15.83
C ASP A 386 14.17 -19.27 -15.69
N LEU A 387 13.82 -18.87 -14.45
CA LEU A 387 12.65 -18.06 -14.13
C LEU A 387 12.96 -16.55 -14.06
N THR A 388 13.98 -16.08 -14.79
CA THR A 388 14.24 -14.64 -14.95
C THR A 388 13.04 -13.91 -15.54
N ASN A 389 13.07 -12.58 -15.52
CA ASN A 389 11.97 -11.75 -16.04
C ASN A 389 11.71 -11.98 -17.52
N SER A 390 10.43 -11.95 -17.89
CA SER A 390 10.02 -11.84 -19.28
C SER A 390 10.31 -10.44 -19.83
N ARG A 391 10.29 -10.30 -21.16
CA ARG A 391 10.46 -8.99 -21.82
C ARG A 391 9.40 -7.97 -21.34
N THR A 392 8.14 -8.40 -21.22
CA THR A 392 7.04 -7.54 -20.76
C THR A 392 7.25 -7.09 -19.31
N SER A 393 7.61 -8.02 -18.41
CA SER A 393 7.89 -7.68 -17.01
C SER A 393 9.04 -6.67 -16.92
N ASN A 394 10.10 -6.82 -17.72
CA ASN A 394 11.19 -5.87 -17.75
C ASN A 394 10.75 -4.50 -18.28
N ILE A 395 9.98 -4.43 -19.35
CA ILE A 395 9.48 -3.15 -19.88
C ILE A 395 8.67 -2.42 -18.80
N LEU A 396 7.72 -3.08 -18.18
CA LEU A 396 6.89 -2.47 -17.13
C LEU A 396 7.71 -2.07 -15.89
N GLY A 397 8.62 -2.93 -15.43
CA GLY A 397 9.46 -2.65 -14.29
C GLY A 397 10.44 -1.49 -14.53
N PHE A 398 11.08 -1.44 -15.71
CA PHE A 398 11.93 -0.31 -16.08
C PHE A 398 11.12 0.97 -16.29
N SER A 399 9.89 0.88 -16.84
CA SER A 399 8.99 2.03 -16.93
C SER A 399 8.63 2.58 -15.55
N ALA A 400 8.32 1.69 -14.58
CA ALA A 400 8.07 2.10 -13.20
C ALA A 400 9.30 2.81 -12.61
N LEU A 401 10.50 2.22 -12.78
CA LEU A 401 11.74 2.83 -12.30
C LEU A 401 11.98 4.22 -12.89
N VAL A 402 11.83 4.38 -14.21
CA VAL A 402 12.07 5.65 -14.90
C VAL A 402 11.04 6.70 -14.47
N ILE A 403 9.76 6.36 -14.47
CA ILE A 403 8.68 7.29 -14.11
C ILE A 403 8.83 7.76 -12.67
N MET A 404 9.04 6.85 -11.72
CA MET A 404 9.18 7.21 -10.31
C MET A 404 10.48 7.97 -10.04
N THR A 405 11.59 7.59 -10.68
CA THR A 405 12.85 8.34 -10.56
C THR A 405 12.70 9.74 -11.12
N ALA A 406 12.10 9.91 -12.30
CA ALA A 406 11.86 11.21 -12.91
C ALA A 406 10.98 12.09 -12.01
N ALA A 407 9.86 11.55 -11.49
CA ALA A 407 8.98 12.27 -10.58
C ALA A 407 9.70 12.70 -9.29
N ALA A 408 10.49 11.79 -8.69
CA ALA A 408 11.28 12.08 -7.49
C ALA A 408 12.33 13.16 -7.73
N VAL A 409 13.09 13.09 -8.84
CA VAL A 409 14.12 14.06 -9.20
C VAL A 409 13.49 15.46 -9.46
N VAL A 410 12.37 15.50 -10.18
CA VAL A 410 11.66 16.77 -10.42
C VAL A 410 11.16 17.37 -9.12
N LEU A 411 10.61 16.55 -8.20
CA LEU A 411 10.17 17.03 -6.89
C LEU A 411 11.32 17.62 -6.08
N ILE A 412 12.46 16.90 -6.00
CA ILE A 412 13.64 17.39 -5.28
C ILE A 412 14.14 18.70 -5.89
N TYR A 413 14.19 18.77 -7.23
CA TYR A 413 14.60 19.99 -7.92
C TYR A 413 13.71 21.19 -7.57
N LEU A 414 12.37 21.04 -7.64
CA LEU A 414 11.42 22.09 -7.28
C LEU A 414 11.50 22.50 -5.80
N GLN A 415 11.80 21.57 -4.91
CA GLN A 415 12.00 21.88 -3.50
C GLN A 415 13.28 22.68 -3.25
N LEU A 416 14.37 22.41 -3.99
CA LEU A 416 15.64 23.12 -3.86
C LEU A 416 15.64 24.47 -4.59
N ALA A 417 14.90 24.57 -5.70
CA ALA A 417 14.76 25.80 -6.45
C ALA A 417 13.93 26.88 -5.74
N GLY A 418 13.18 26.50 -4.70
CA GLY A 418 12.40 27.45 -3.88
C GLY A 418 11.08 27.89 -4.53
N ASP A 419 10.63 27.15 -5.57
CA ASP A 419 9.34 27.38 -6.25
C ASP A 419 8.19 26.65 -5.56
#